data_51d6bada0d79f1b7948b6d66ed945b51
#
_entry.id   51d6bada0d79f1b7948b6d66ed945b51
#
_cell.length_a   1.000
_cell.length_b   1.000
_cell.length_c   1.000
_cell.angle_alpha   90.00
_cell.angle_beta   90.00
_cell.angle_gamma   90.00
#
_symmetry.space_group_name_H-M   'P 1'
#
loop_
_entity.id
_entity.type
_entity.pdbx_description
1 polymer ?
#
loop_
_entity_poly.entity_id
_entity_poly.type
_entity_poly.pdbx_seq_one_letter_code
_entity_poly.pdbx_strand_id
1 'polypeptide(L)'
;MKYAVIDISSSSISLTAADDKGGEPFFRARESLTLLHYMDGHALSQRGIEKLIEAVLAMQEKCRSVGVDMLYLISTAALRAVLNSEEVHEEIFSATGIPLNFIDGETEAYCDYIANIYY
;
A
#
# COMPACT_ATOMS: atom_id res chain seq x y z
N MET A 1 -16.60 -10.79 7.16
CA MET A 1 -15.93 -10.17 6.00
C MET A 1 -14.46 -9.98 6.31
N LYS A 2 -13.61 -10.36 5.39
CA LYS A 2 -12.15 -10.21 5.52
C LYS A 2 -11.68 -9.03 4.70
N TYR A 3 -10.90 -8.14 5.31
CA TYR A 3 -10.30 -7.02 4.59
C TYR A 3 -8.81 -6.99 4.72
N ALA A 4 -8.18 -6.34 3.76
CA ALA A 4 -6.75 -6.11 3.78
C ALA A 4 -6.44 -4.66 3.44
N VAL A 5 -5.34 -4.18 3.98
CA VAL A 5 -4.78 -2.86 3.66
C VAL A 5 -3.35 -3.07 3.19
N ILE A 6 -3.05 -2.56 2.02
CA ILE A 6 -1.68 -2.47 1.51
C ILE A 6 -1.22 -1.03 1.74
N ASP A 7 -0.15 -0.88 2.51
CA ASP A 7 0.42 0.41 2.86
C ASP A 7 1.75 0.59 2.15
N ILE A 8 1.84 1.65 1.35
CA ILE A 8 3.06 2.01 0.63
C ILE A 8 3.77 3.12 1.40
N SER A 9 4.95 2.80 1.90
CA SER A 9 5.81 3.78 2.58
C SER A 9 7.08 4.03 1.76
N SER A 10 7.94 4.93 2.24
CA SER A 10 9.17 5.29 1.55
C SER A 10 10.16 4.13 1.42
N SER A 11 10.11 3.15 2.29
CA SER A 11 11.09 2.06 2.36
C SER A 11 10.51 0.66 2.23
N SER A 12 9.19 0.53 2.26
CA SER A 12 8.56 -0.79 2.22
C SER A 12 7.12 -0.72 1.72
N ILE A 13 6.61 -1.87 1.34
CA ILE A 13 5.19 -2.08 1.11
C ILE A 13 4.75 -3.18 2.07
N SER A 14 3.67 -2.96 2.79
CA SER A 14 3.20 -3.90 3.80
C SER A 14 1.73 -4.22 3.60
N LEU A 15 1.36 -5.44 3.96
CA LEU A 15 0.01 -5.97 3.85
C LEU A 15 -0.45 -6.43 5.22
N THR A 16 -1.62 -5.99 5.62
CA THR A 16 -2.28 -6.47 6.83
C THR A 16 -3.69 -6.88 6.48
N ALA A 17 -4.06 -8.11 6.83
CA ALA A 17 -5.40 -8.62 6.60
C ALA A 17 -6.07 -9.00 7.92
N ALA A 18 -7.32 -8.62 8.07
CA ALA A 18 -8.08 -8.86 9.30
C ALA A 18 -9.52 -9.23 8.97
N ASP A 19 -10.18 -9.90 9.94
CA ASP A 19 -11.59 -10.24 9.86
C ASP A 19 -12.35 -9.29 10.78
N ASP A 20 -13.49 -8.76 10.31
CA ASP A 20 -14.31 -7.83 11.08
C ASP A 20 -14.87 -8.45 12.37
N LYS A 21 -14.88 -9.76 12.48
CA LYS A 21 -15.38 -10.48 13.65
C LYS A 21 -14.32 -10.76 14.70
N GLY A 22 -13.05 -10.80 14.30
CA GLY A 22 -11.96 -11.21 15.18
C GLY A 22 -11.15 -10.09 15.79
N GLY A 23 -11.08 -8.96 15.15
CA GLY A 23 -10.32 -7.80 15.64
C GLY A 23 -8.82 -7.87 15.44
N GLU A 24 -8.22 -9.05 15.44
CA GLU A 24 -6.77 -9.20 15.24
C GLU A 24 -6.45 -9.55 13.80
N PRO A 25 -5.35 -9.02 13.24
CA PRO A 25 -4.89 -9.44 11.91
C PRO A 25 -4.57 -10.93 11.89
N PHE A 26 -5.04 -11.62 10.85
CA PHE A 26 -4.75 -13.03 10.69
C PHE A 26 -3.64 -13.30 9.68
N PHE A 27 -3.22 -12.29 8.93
CA PHE A 27 -2.17 -12.42 7.92
C PHE A 27 -1.43 -11.11 7.76
N ARG A 28 -0.11 -11.18 7.64
CA ARG A 28 0.75 -10.03 7.37
C ARG A 28 1.84 -10.42 6.40
N ALA A 29 2.22 -9.46 5.57
CA ALA A 29 3.37 -9.60 4.69
C ALA A 29 4.04 -8.24 4.56
N ARG A 30 5.34 -8.25 4.32
CA ARG A 30 6.10 -7.01 4.13
C ARG A 30 7.21 -7.28 3.13
N GLU A 31 7.43 -6.31 2.27
CA GLU A 31 8.49 -6.38 1.28
C GLU A 31 9.25 -5.06 1.28
N SER A 32 10.57 -5.13 1.26
CA SER A 32 11.42 -3.95 1.18
C SER A 32 11.34 -3.36 -0.22
N LEU A 33 11.05 -2.08 -0.29
CA LEU A 33 11.03 -1.35 -1.54
C LEU A 33 11.37 0.10 -1.21
N THR A 34 12.62 0.48 -1.48
CA THR A 34 13.09 1.83 -1.19
C THR A 34 12.83 2.72 -2.40
N LEU A 35 11.77 3.51 -2.31
CA LEU A 35 11.35 4.37 -3.43
C LEU A 35 12.42 5.40 -3.80
N LEU A 36 13.23 5.83 -2.82
CA LEU A 36 14.32 6.77 -3.07
C LEU A 36 15.29 6.29 -4.14
N HIS A 37 15.51 4.97 -4.25
CA HIS A 37 16.40 4.40 -5.26
C HIS A 37 15.86 4.53 -6.69
N TYR A 38 14.60 4.86 -6.83
CA TYR A 38 13.93 4.93 -8.13
C TYR A 38 13.47 6.34 -8.47
N MET A 39 13.95 7.34 -7.73
CA MET A 39 13.59 8.73 -7.98
C MET A 39 14.41 9.30 -9.13
N ASP A 40 13.75 10.08 -9.95
CA ASP A 40 14.36 10.90 -11.00
C ASP A 40 14.07 12.36 -10.67
N GLY A 41 14.96 12.99 -9.92
CA GLY A 41 14.69 14.29 -9.32
C GLY A 41 13.62 14.17 -8.25
N HIS A 42 12.51 14.87 -8.41
CA HIS A 42 11.38 14.83 -7.48
C HIS A 42 10.23 13.96 -7.97
N ALA A 43 10.45 13.20 -9.04
CA ALA A 43 9.46 12.31 -9.61
C ALA A 43 9.89 10.85 -9.46
N LEU A 44 8.92 9.95 -9.36
CA LEU A 44 9.21 8.52 -9.36
C LEU A 44 9.48 8.08 -10.81
N SER A 45 10.59 7.38 -11.04
CA SER A 45 10.94 6.90 -12.37
C SER A 45 9.96 5.83 -12.87
N GLN A 46 9.96 5.60 -14.18
CA GLN A 46 9.11 4.55 -14.77
C GLN A 46 9.46 3.17 -14.18
N ARG A 47 10.75 2.91 -13.95
CA ARG A 47 11.17 1.66 -13.31
C ARG A 47 10.65 1.56 -11.88
N GLY A 48 10.62 2.68 -11.15
CA GLY A 48 10.04 2.72 -9.81
C GLY A 48 8.55 2.42 -9.81
N ILE A 49 7.82 2.98 -10.76
CA ILE A 49 6.39 2.71 -10.93
C ILE A 49 6.17 1.23 -11.23
N GLU A 50 6.96 0.66 -12.12
CA GLU A 50 6.90 -0.77 -12.46
C GLU A 50 7.17 -1.66 -11.25
N LYS A 51 8.19 -1.32 -10.46
CA LYS A 51 8.51 -2.05 -9.24
C LYS A 51 7.40 -1.98 -8.21
N LEU A 52 6.78 -0.82 -8.09
CA LEU A 52 5.65 -0.62 -7.18
C LEU A 52 4.44 -1.46 -7.62
N ILE A 53 4.15 -1.46 -8.91
CA ILE A 53 3.06 -2.27 -9.47
C ILE A 53 3.32 -3.76 -9.23
N GLU A 54 4.54 -4.24 -9.48
CA GLU A 54 4.91 -5.63 -9.21
C GLU A 54 4.64 -6.00 -7.76
N ALA A 55 5.04 -5.14 -6.82
CA ALA A 55 4.85 -5.37 -5.40
C ALA A 55 3.37 -5.41 -5.02
N VAL A 56 2.58 -4.47 -5.55
CA VAL A 56 1.13 -4.43 -5.28
C VAL A 56 0.45 -5.68 -5.85
N LEU A 57 0.80 -6.10 -7.06
CA LEU A 57 0.24 -7.31 -7.66
C LEU A 57 0.58 -8.56 -6.84
N ALA A 58 1.80 -8.65 -6.33
CA ALA A 58 2.21 -9.76 -5.47
C ALA A 58 1.39 -9.78 -4.17
N MET A 59 1.17 -8.62 -3.55
CA MET A 59 0.34 -8.51 -2.35
C MET A 59 -1.12 -8.84 -2.63
N GLN A 60 -1.64 -8.41 -3.78
CA GLN A 60 -3.00 -8.72 -4.21
C GLN A 60 -3.20 -10.23 -4.36
N GLU A 61 -2.22 -10.93 -4.91
CA GLU A 61 -2.27 -12.38 -5.06
C GLU A 61 -2.27 -13.07 -3.70
N LYS A 62 -1.48 -12.58 -2.75
CA LYS A 62 -1.50 -13.09 -1.38
C LYS A 62 -2.87 -12.90 -0.72
N CYS A 63 -3.50 -11.75 -0.94
CA CYS A 63 -4.86 -11.49 -0.45
C CYS A 63 -5.86 -12.49 -1.01
N ARG A 64 -5.75 -12.77 -2.30
CA ARG A 64 -6.63 -13.74 -2.96
C ARG A 64 -6.47 -15.14 -2.36
N SER A 65 -5.24 -15.53 -2.07
CA SER A 65 -4.95 -16.85 -1.52
C SER A 65 -5.45 -17.03 -0.09
N VAL A 66 -5.60 -15.96 0.69
CA VAL A 66 -6.12 -16.02 2.06
C VAL A 66 -7.59 -15.63 2.17
N GLY A 67 -8.27 -15.38 1.04
CA GLY A 67 -9.71 -15.16 1.01
C GLY A 67 -10.17 -13.78 1.43
N VAL A 68 -9.38 -12.74 1.14
CA VAL A 68 -9.75 -11.36 1.43
C VAL A 68 -10.90 -10.93 0.51
N ASP A 69 -11.93 -10.31 1.09
CA ASP A 69 -13.11 -9.83 0.37
C ASP A 69 -12.95 -8.38 -0.11
N MET A 70 -12.30 -7.53 0.69
CA MET A 70 -12.09 -6.12 0.38
C MET A 70 -10.63 -5.77 0.54
N LEU A 71 -10.08 -5.07 -0.45
CA LEU A 71 -8.67 -4.67 -0.45
C LEU A 71 -8.56 -3.17 -0.63
N TYR A 72 -7.82 -2.53 0.27
CA TYR A 72 -7.56 -1.10 0.23
C TYR A 72 -6.07 -0.86 0.00
N LEU A 73 -5.76 0.12 -0.83
CA LEU A 73 -4.40 0.53 -1.10
C LEU A 73 -4.23 1.95 -0.60
N ILE A 74 -3.31 2.16 0.32
CA ILE A 74 -3.06 3.48 0.89
C ILE A 74 -1.59 3.85 0.71
N SER A 75 -1.32 5.14 0.65
CA SER A 75 0.02 5.69 0.63
C SER A 75 0.11 6.83 1.62
N THR A 76 1.23 6.86 2.32
CA THR A 76 1.56 7.94 3.23
C THR A 76 2.24 9.08 2.44
N ALA A 77 2.90 9.99 3.14
CA ALA A 77 3.54 11.16 2.55
C ALA A 77 4.53 10.86 1.43
N ALA A 78 5.10 9.64 1.40
CA ALA A 78 6.15 9.29 0.44
C ALA A 78 5.72 9.47 -1.02
N LEU A 79 4.56 8.92 -1.42
CA LEU A 79 4.08 9.06 -2.80
C LEU A 79 3.36 10.39 -3.03
N ARG A 80 2.76 10.95 -2.00
CA ARG A 80 2.09 12.24 -2.12
C ARG A 80 3.08 13.36 -2.45
N ALA A 81 4.31 13.23 -2.01
CA ALA A 81 5.35 14.23 -2.21
C ALA A 81 6.01 14.19 -3.59
N VAL A 82 5.80 13.12 -4.39
CA VAL A 82 6.41 13.07 -5.72
C VAL A 82 5.61 13.92 -6.70
N LEU A 83 6.33 14.54 -7.68
CA LEU A 83 5.71 15.44 -8.64
C LEU A 83 4.72 14.75 -9.56
N ASN A 84 4.92 13.48 -9.86
CA ASN A 84 4.07 12.71 -10.75
C ASN A 84 3.12 11.76 -10.02
N SER A 85 2.64 12.17 -8.84
CA SER A 85 1.75 11.33 -8.02
C SER A 85 0.48 10.89 -8.75
N GLU A 86 -0.10 11.74 -9.60
CA GLU A 86 -1.29 11.41 -10.37
C GLU A 86 -1.01 10.32 -11.40
N GLU A 87 0.14 10.41 -12.08
CA GLU A 87 0.58 9.40 -13.03
C GLU A 87 0.79 8.06 -12.35
N VAL A 88 1.44 8.07 -11.19
CA VAL A 88 1.65 6.86 -10.37
C VAL A 88 0.30 6.24 -10.01
N HIS A 89 -0.64 7.05 -9.53
CA HIS A 89 -1.99 6.57 -9.19
C HIS A 89 -2.68 5.93 -10.40
N GLU A 90 -2.66 6.60 -11.55
CA GLU A 90 -3.32 6.10 -12.75
C GLU A 90 -2.72 4.78 -13.23
N GLU A 91 -1.42 4.66 -13.21
CA GLU A 91 -0.75 3.44 -13.64
C GLU A 91 -1.00 2.27 -12.69
N ILE A 92 -1.00 2.53 -11.38
CA ILE A 92 -1.33 1.49 -10.39
C ILE A 92 -2.78 1.04 -10.57
N PHE A 93 -3.71 1.99 -10.68
CA PHE A 93 -5.11 1.66 -10.87
C PHE A 93 -5.34 0.86 -12.15
N SER A 94 -4.70 1.26 -13.24
CA SER A 94 -4.81 0.57 -14.53
C SER A 94 -4.31 -0.86 -14.46
N ALA A 95 -3.23 -1.10 -13.70
CA ALA A 95 -2.61 -2.42 -13.61
C ALA A 95 -3.31 -3.34 -12.59
N THR A 96 -3.81 -2.79 -11.49
CA THR A 96 -4.31 -3.58 -10.35
C THR A 96 -5.82 -3.51 -10.17
N GLY A 97 -6.47 -2.48 -10.70
CA GLY A 97 -7.89 -2.22 -10.46
C GLY A 97 -8.19 -1.66 -9.08
N ILE A 98 -7.17 -1.33 -8.29
CA ILE A 98 -7.32 -0.82 -6.92
C ILE A 98 -6.96 0.66 -6.89
N PRO A 99 -7.90 1.54 -6.47
CA PRO A 99 -7.57 2.95 -6.35
C PRO A 99 -6.61 3.20 -5.20
N LEU A 100 -5.60 4.03 -5.45
CA LEU A 100 -4.65 4.43 -4.43
C LEU A 100 -5.22 5.62 -3.65
N ASN A 101 -5.30 5.49 -2.33
CA ASN A 101 -5.78 6.54 -1.46
C ASN A 101 -4.60 7.19 -0.74
N PHE A 102 -4.49 8.52 -0.87
CA PHE A 102 -3.52 9.27 -0.09
C PHE A 102 -4.18 9.68 1.22
N ILE A 103 -3.54 9.36 2.34
CA ILE A 103 -4.06 9.73 3.65
C ILE A 103 -3.25 10.90 4.20
N ASP A 104 -3.91 11.79 4.92
CA ASP A 104 -3.24 12.92 5.58
C ASP A 104 -2.54 12.45 6.86
N GLY A 105 -1.73 13.33 7.46
CA GLY A 105 -0.96 13.00 8.65
C GLY A 105 -1.81 12.60 9.84
N GLU A 106 -2.98 13.19 10.00
CA GLU A 106 -3.90 12.86 11.08
C GLU A 106 -4.51 11.47 10.89
N THR A 107 -4.96 11.17 9.69
CA THR A 107 -5.50 9.85 9.35
C THR A 107 -4.41 8.78 9.46
N GLU A 108 -3.19 9.08 9.01
CA GLU A 108 -2.05 8.19 9.14
C GLU A 108 -1.76 7.87 10.59
N ALA A 109 -1.72 8.87 11.47
CA ALA A 109 -1.49 8.67 12.90
C ALA A 109 -2.59 7.81 13.53
N TYR A 110 -3.83 7.99 13.14
CA TYR A 110 -4.93 7.17 13.61
C TYR A 110 -4.79 5.71 13.17
N CYS A 111 -4.42 5.49 11.92
CA CYS A 111 -4.19 4.14 11.39
C CYS A 111 -3.04 3.46 12.11
N ASP A 112 -1.95 4.18 12.39
CA ASP A 112 -0.82 3.66 13.14
C ASP A 112 -1.21 3.31 14.57
N TYR A 113 -2.02 4.12 15.20
CA TYR A 113 -2.52 3.88 16.54
C TYR A 113 -3.36 2.58 16.58
N ILE A 114 -4.26 2.40 15.63
CA ILE A 114 -5.07 1.19 15.54
C ILE A 114 -4.19 -0.03 15.31
N ALA A 115 -3.20 0.07 14.42
CA ALA A 115 -2.26 -1.03 14.17
C ALA A 115 -1.52 -1.44 15.44
N ASN A 116 -1.08 -0.46 16.26
CA ASN A 116 -0.35 -0.73 17.47
C ASN A 116 -1.20 -1.36 18.58
N ILE A 117 -2.50 -1.12 18.60
CA ILE A 117 -3.41 -1.77 19.54
C ILE A 117 -3.51 -3.28 19.28
N TYR A 118 -3.50 -3.68 18.01
CA TYR A 118 -3.69 -5.06 17.61
C TYR A 118 -2.37 -5.81 17.33
N TYR A 119 -1.27 -5.14 17.46
CA TYR A 119 0.04 -5.72 17.31
C TYR A 119 0.73 -5.77 18.67
#